data_7b82f324d72196cef179455f95535a8f
#
_entry.id   7b82f324d72196cef179455f95535a8f
#
_cell.length_a   1.000
_cell.length_b   1.000
_cell.length_c   1.000
_cell.angle_alpha   90.00
_cell.angle_beta   90.00
_cell.angle_gamma   90.00
#
_symmetry.space_group_name_H-M   'P 1'
#
loop_
_entity.id
_entity.type
_entity.pdbx_description
1 polymer ?
#
loop_
_entity_poly.entity_id
_entity_poly.type
_entity_poly.pdbx_seq_one_letter_code
_entity_poly.pdbx_strand_id
1 'polypeptide(L)'
;MTGNAAIRERRGKPSHRDDLRSELLAAACAFVAREGHEGLSIRKLAEEIGVSPGAPYHHFPDRRALLVAVALEGYRQLFAETEKAVADAPEEVLFANLLHFIRFAAANPNMFTLMYESELVRPQLAPELAPEQEVGFQMLRREVSRATGHLSERERSLRIATIWSAIFGFALQTNRAMLRAHPLEPMPDELAPEIVRQALRLMA
;
A
#
# COMPACT_ATOMS: atom_id res chain seq x y z
N MET A 1 -42.35 -20.60 32.53
CA MET A 1 -41.02 -21.08 32.97
C MET A 1 -40.24 -21.49 31.76
N THR A 2 -39.46 -20.62 31.22
CA THR A 2 -38.53 -20.96 30.15
C THR A 2 -37.37 -19.99 30.21
N GLY A 3 -36.22 -20.53 30.62
CA GLY A 3 -35.00 -19.77 30.77
C GLY A 3 -34.35 -19.47 29.43
N ASN A 4 -34.11 -18.20 29.19
CA ASN A 4 -33.35 -17.71 28.06
C ASN A 4 -31.86 -17.68 28.44
N ALA A 5 -31.10 -18.67 28.00
CA ALA A 5 -29.67 -18.74 28.22
C ALA A 5 -28.96 -17.88 27.17
N ALA A 6 -28.58 -16.68 27.56
CA ALA A 6 -27.74 -15.79 26.77
C ALA A 6 -26.37 -16.44 26.55
N ILE A 7 -26.05 -16.80 25.32
CA ILE A 7 -24.72 -17.21 24.91
C ILE A 7 -23.84 -15.96 24.92
N ARG A 8 -23.06 -15.80 25.99
CA ARG A 8 -21.97 -14.83 26.07
C ARG A 8 -20.85 -15.32 25.16
N GLU A 9 -20.70 -14.71 23.99
CA GLU A 9 -19.49 -14.82 23.20
C GLU A 9 -18.28 -14.40 24.05
N ARG A 10 -17.47 -15.36 24.37
CA ARG A 10 -16.14 -15.14 24.96
C ARG A 10 -15.24 -14.61 23.84
N ARG A 11 -15.13 -13.31 23.69
CA ARG A 11 -13.97 -12.70 23.05
C ARG A 11 -12.75 -13.07 23.88
N GLY A 12 -11.97 -14.05 23.39
CA GLY A 12 -10.73 -14.46 24.01
C GLY A 12 -9.79 -13.24 24.09
N LYS A 13 -9.17 -13.01 25.26
CA LYS A 13 -8.03 -12.09 25.36
C LYS A 13 -6.98 -12.53 24.33
N PRO A 14 -6.36 -11.60 23.58
CA PRO A 14 -5.24 -11.94 22.70
C PRO A 14 -4.20 -12.74 23.50
N SER A 15 -3.64 -13.76 22.89
CA SER A 15 -2.61 -14.55 23.58
C SER A 15 -1.35 -13.71 23.67
N HIS A 16 -0.53 -13.91 24.69
CA HIS A 16 0.76 -13.20 24.88
C HIS A 16 1.67 -13.30 23.63
N ARG A 17 1.43 -14.29 22.77
CA ARG A 17 2.12 -14.48 21.47
C ARG A 17 1.62 -13.50 20.41
N ASP A 18 0.30 -13.30 20.32
CA ASP A 18 -0.28 -12.38 19.31
C ASP A 18 0.09 -10.94 19.65
N ASP A 19 0.20 -10.61 20.95
CA ASP A 19 0.65 -9.30 21.41
C ASP A 19 2.09 -9.02 20.96
N LEU A 20 3.03 -9.94 21.17
CA LEU A 20 4.44 -9.75 20.76
C LEU A 20 4.61 -9.63 19.24
N ARG A 21 3.88 -10.44 18.45
CA ARG A 21 3.91 -10.31 16.98
C ARG A 21 3.46 -8.93 16.52
N SER A 22 2.40 -8.44 17.13
CA SER A 22 1.84 -7.12 16.81
C SER A 22 2.78 -5.98 17.25
N GLU A 23 3.40 -6.10 18.42
CA GLU A 23 4.39 -5.13 18.92
C GLU A 23 5.62 -5.07 18.01
N LEU A 24 6.16 -6.22 17.58
CA LEU A 24 7.28 -6.30 16.64
C LEU A 24 6.94 -5.68 15.31
N LEU A 25 5.74 -5.96 14.77
CA LEU A 25 5.29 -5.39 13.50
C LEU A 25 5.13 -3.88 13.63
N ALA A 26 4.51 -3.38 14.70
CA ALA A 26 4.34 -1.95 14.93
C ALA A 26 5.70 -1.23 15.05
N ALA A 27 6.65 -1.78 15.79
CA ALA A 27 8.00 -1.24 15.91
C ALA A 27 8.75 -1.25 14.57
N ALA A 28 8.59 -2.31 13.78
CA ALA A 28 9.18 -2.39 12.44
C ALA A 28 8.58 -1.37 11.46
N CYS A 29 7.26 -1.17 11.49
CA CYS A 29 6.59 -0.14 10.70
C CYS A 29 7.10 1.26 11.08
N ALA A 30 7.20 1.56 12.38
CA ALA A 30 7.71 2.84 12.87
C ALA A 30 9.18 3.06 12.46
N PHE A 31 10.00 2.01 12.54
CA PHE A 31 11.39 2.06 12.09
C PHE A 31 11.48 2.36 10.59
N VAL A 32 10.74 1.61 9.76
CA VAL A 32 10.73 1.81 8.30
C VAL A 32 10.25 3.20 7.94
N ALA A 33 9.20 3.70 8.58
CA ALA A 33 8.69 5.05 8.32
C ALA A 33 9.76 6.13 8.57
N ARG A 34 10.55 5.96 9.62
CA ARG A 34 11.57 6.94 10.03
C ARG A 34 12.88 6.81 9.25
N GLU A 35 13.39 5.60 9.09
CA GLU A 35 14.76 5.33 8.66
C GLU A 35 14.87 4.56 7.34
N GLY A 36 13.75 4.10 6.79
CA GLY A 36 13.73 3.17 5.66
C GLY A 36 14.01 1.72 6.08
N HIS A 37 13.89 0.82 5.12
CA HIS A 37 13.93 -0.62 5.40
C HIS A 37 15.35 -1.21 5.44
N GLU A 38 16.35 -0.53 4.87
CA GLU A 38 17.70 -1.11 4.71
C GLU A 38 18.37 -1.41 6.04
N GLY A 39 18.26 -0.50 7.01
CA GLY A 39 18.88 -0.62 8.33
C GLY A 39 18.11 -1.47 9.35
N LEU A 40 16.92 -1.97 9.01
CA LEU A 40 16.09 -2.73 9.94
C LEU A 40 16.78 -4.03 10.37
N SER A 41 16.86 -4.26 11.68
CA SER A 41 17.42 -5.46 12.29
C SER A 41 16.45 -6.02 13.31
N ILE A 42 16.07 -7.30 13.17
CA ILE A 42 15.20 -8.00 14.13
C ILE A 42 15.79 -7.96 15.53
N ARG A 43 17.10 -8.11 15.67
CA ARG A 43 17.78 -8.09 16.97
C ARG A 43 17.68 -6.71 17.64
N LYS A 44 17.91 -5.63 16.89
CA LYS A 44 17.76 -4.26 17.42
C LYS A 44 16.32 -3.96 17.82
N LEU A 45 15.34 -4.41 17.04
CA LEU A 45 13.94 -4.27 17.41
C LEU A 45 13.61 -5.03 18.71
N ALA A 46 14.13 -6.26 18.88
CA ALA A 46 13.95 -7.02 20.12
C ALA A 46 14.50 -6.26 21.33
N GLU A 47 15.69 -5.67 21.21
CA GLU A 47 16.30 -4.84 22.25
C GLU A 47 15.44 -3.60 22.55
N GLU A 48 14.90 -2.94 21.52
CA GLU A 48 14.08 -1.73 21.64
C GLU A 48 12.74 -2.00 22.38
N ILE A 49 12.09 -3.14 22.08
CA ILE A 49 10.84 -3.51 22.75
C ILE A 49 11.05 -4.33 24.05
N GLY A 50 12.30 -4.55 24.47
CA GLY A 50 12.64 -5.16 25.76
C GLY A 50 12.42 -6.68 25.84
N VAL A 51 12.51 -7.41 24.71
CA VAL A 51 12.38 -8.87 24.70
C VAL A 51 13.71 -9.56 24.42
N SER A 52 13.78 -10.87 24.71
CA SER A 52 14.99 -11.65 24.43
C SER A 52 15.30 -11.66 22.91
N PRO A 53 16.58 -11.68 22.50
CA PRO A 53 16.96 -11.67 21.09
C PRO A 53 16.40 -12.84 20.26
N GLY A 54 16.04 -13.95 20.90
CA GLY A 54 15.46 -15.13 20.25
C GLY A 54 13.95 -15.08 20.06
N ALA A 55 13.24 -14.29 20.88
CA ALA A 55 11.78 -14.24 20.88
C ALA A 55 11.15 -13.86 19.52
N PRO A 56 11.66 -12.85 18.78
CA PRO A 56 11.11 -12.46 17.50
C PRO A 56 11.12 -13.56 16.43
N TYR A 57 12.11 -14.46 16.47
CA TYR A 57 12.26 -15.50 15.44
C TYR A 57 11.16 -16.57 15.49
N HIS A 58 10.41 -16.64 16.58
CA HIS A 58 9.18 -17.46 16.64
C HIS A 58 8.03 -16.89 15.82
N HIS A 59 8.07 -15.60 15.46
CA HIS A 59 7.04 -14.90 14.71
C HIS A 59 7.49 -14.53 13.28
N PHE A 60 8.75 -14.14 13.15
CA PHE A 60 9.38 -13.75 11.90
C PHE A 60 10.71 -14.50 11.78
N PRO A 61 10.76 -15.58 10.99
CA PRO A 61 11.94 -16.44 10.90
C PRO A 61 13.20 -15.71 10.42
N ASP A 62 13.01 -14.65 9.67
CA ASP A 62 14.09 -13.81 9.16
C ASP A 62 13.62 -12.35 8.94
N ARG A 63 14.59 -11.49 8.61
CA ARG A 63 14.35 -10.07 8.32
C ARG A 63 13.38 -9.88 7.14
N ARG A 64 13.46 -10.74 6.14
CA ARG A 64 12.60 -10.66 4.96
C ARG A 64 11.15 -10.90 5.32
N ALA A 65 10.85 -11.93 6.11
CA ALA A 65 9.49 -12.23 6.57
C ALA A 65 8.88 -11.05 7.36
N LEU A 66 9.69 -10.37 8.17
CA LEU A 66 9.25 -9.15 8.86
C LEU A 66 8.98 -8.00 7.86
N LEU A 67 9.86 -7.77 6.89
CA LEU A 67 9.68 -6.70 5.89
C LEU A 67 8.49 -6.96 4.96
N VAL A 68 8.19 -8.22 4.62
CA VAL A 68 6.96 -8.60 3.90
C VAL A 68 5.73 -8.25 4.74
N ALA A 69 5.73 -8.54 6.03
CA ALA A 69 4.62 -8.16 6.91
C ALA A 69 4.47 -6.63 7.04
N VAL A 70 5.57 -5.88 7.05
CA VAL A 70 5.55 -4.40 7.02
C VAL A 70 4.98 -3.89 5.70
N ALA A 71 5.37 -4.48 4.57
CA ALA A 71 4.82 -4.12 3.26
C ALA A 71 3.31 -4.40 3.17
N LEU A 72 2.84 -5.55 3.71
CA LEU A 72 1.40 -5.85 3.83
C LEU A 72 0.66 -4.78 4.62
N GLU A 73 1.24 -4.30 5.72
CA GLU A 73 0.64 -3.21 6.49
C GLU A 73 0.61 -1.90 5.70
N GLY A 74 1.64 -1.61 4.92
CA GLY A 74 1.65 -0.49 3.98
C GLY A 74 0.51 -0.56 2.95
N TYR A 75 0.26 -1.72 2.36
CA TYR A 75 -0.89 -1.93 1.45
C TYR A 75 -2.23 -1.77 2.16
N ARG A 76 -2.37 -2.29 3.39
CA ARG A 76 -3.60 -2.08 4.19
C ARG A 76 -3.87 -0.59 4.44
N GLN A 77 -2.84 0.17 4.79
CA GLN A 77 -2.96 1.61 4.99
C GLN A 77 -3.33 2.33 3.69
N LEU A 78 -2.70 1.97 2.56
CA LEU A 78 -3.02 2.52 1.26
C LEU A 78 -4.48 2.26 0.86
N PHE A 79 -5.02 1.07 1.13
CA PHE A 79 -6.38 0.71 0.71
C PHE A 79 -7.47 0.97 1.76
N ALA A 80 -7.12 1.26 3.02
CA ALA A 80 -8.10 1.54 4.08
C ALA A 80 -9.05 2.71 3.77
N GLU A 81 -8.59 3.72 3.04
CA GLU A 81 -9.37 4.88 2.61
C GLU A 81 -10.19 4.60 1.34
N THR A 82 -9.73 3.66 0.50
CA THR A 82 -10.35 3.28 -0.77
C THR A 82 -11.73 2.66 -0.56
N GLU A 83 -11.89 1.82 0.46
CA GLU A 83 -13.15 1.16 0.79
C GLU A 83 -14.25 2.14 1.19
N LYS A 84 -13.89 3.31 1.74
CA LYS A 84 -14.86 4.33 2.17
C LYS A 84 -15.43 5.15 1.02
N ALA A 85 -14.70 5.26 -0.10
CA ALA A 85 -15.05 6.11 -1.23
C ALA A 85 -16.02 5.48 -2.26
N VAL A 86 -16.39 4.20 -2.09
CA VAL A 86 -17.06 3.38 -3.13
C VAL A 86 -18.53 3.73 -3.38
N ALA A 87 -19.18 4.62 -2.60
CA ALA A 87 -20.65 4.65 -2.55
C ALA A 87 -21.33 5.43 -3.68
N ASP A 88 -20.86 6.60 -4.14
CA ASP A 88 -21.76 7.54 -4.82
C ASP A 88 -21.44 7.93 -6.29
N ALA A 89 -20.19 7.83 -6.77
CA ALA A 89 -19.84 8.19 -8.16
C ALA A 89 -18.58 7.45 -8.67
N PRO A 90 -18.71 6.46 -9.56
CA PRO A 90 -17.59 5.60 -9.97
C PRO A 90 -16.39 6.32 -10.60
N GLU A 91 -16.60 7.38 -11.38
CA GLU A 91 -15.51 8.15 -12.00
C GLU A 91 -14.76 8.99 -10.96
N GLU A 92 -15.47 9.55 -9.99
CA GLU A 92 -14.89 10.27 -8.87
C GLU A 92 -14.12 9.33 -7.94
N VAL A 93 -14.59 8.09 -7.77
CA VAL A 93 -13.88 7.04 -7.02
C VAL A 93 -12.52 6.73 -7.63
N LEU A 94 -12.45 6.52 -8.95
CA LEU A 94 -11.18 6.24 -9.60
C LEU A 94 -10.21 7.43 -9.49
N PHE A 95 -10.71 8.64 -9.72
CA PHE A 95 -9.93 9.87 -9.52
C PHE A 95 -9.39 9.98 -8.09
N ALA A 96 -10.26 9.80 -7.10
CA ALA A 96 -9.89 9.88 -5.69
C ALA A 96 -8.82 8.83 -5.31
N ASN A 97 -8.96 7.59 -5.79
CA ASN A 97 -8.03 6.51 -5.50
C ASN A 97 -6.65 6.74 -6.15
N LEU A 98 -6.60 7.19 -7.39
CA LEU A 98 -5.35 7.51 -8.07
C LEU A 98 -4.65 8.70 -7.41
N LEU A 99 -5.41 9.72 -7.01
CA LEU A 99 -4.87 10.86 -6.28
C LEU A 99 -4.39 10.46 -4.88
N HIS A 100 -5.14 9.59 -4.18
CA HIS A 100 -4.74 9.05 -2.90
C HIS A 100 -3.43 8.25 -3.01
N PHE A 101 -3.27 7.43 -4.05
CA PHE A 101 -2.02 6.71 -4.31
C PHE A 101 -0.81 7.65 -4.41
N ILE A 102 -0.92 8.74 -5.17
CA ILE A 102 0.15 9.74 -5.29
C ILE A 102 0.43 10.40 -3.93
N ARG A 103 -0.61 10.79 -3.21
CA ARG A 103 -0.48 11.42 -1.89
C ARG A 103 0.11 10.48 -0.85
N PHE A 104 -0.27 9.21 -0.88
CA PHE A 104 0.30 8.18 -0.02
C PHE A 104 1.81 8.04 -0.26
N ALA A 105 2.24 7.98 -1.52
CA ALA A 105 3.66 7.93 -1.87
C ALA A 105 4.44 9.12 -1.32
N ALA A 106 3.89 10.33 -1.45
CA ALA A 106 4.52 11.56 -0.95
C ALA A 106 4.56 11.63 0.58
N ALA A 107 3.50 11.18 1.26
CA ALA A 107 3.40 11.20 2.72
C ALA A 107 4.20 10.07 3.39
N ASN A 108 4.42 8.94 2.70
CA ASN A 108 5.05 7.74 3.24
C ASN A 108 6.23 7.26 2.38
N PRO A 109 7.26 8.09 2.13
CA PRO A 109 8.29 7.82 1.14
C PRO A 109 9.04 6.50 1.39
N ASN A 110 9.44 6.23 2.63
CA ASN A 110 10.16 5.03 2.99
C ASN A 110 9.31 3.75 2.88
N MET A 111 8.02 3.85 3.25
CA MET A 111 7.07 2.75 3.10
C MET A 111 6.81 2.47 1.63
N PHE A 112 6.59 3.51 0.82
CA PHE A 112 6.41 3.38 -0.63
C PHE A 112 7.62 2.72 -1.30
N THR A 113 8.85 3.12 -0.91
CA THR A 113 10.08 2.49 -1.40
C THR A 113 10.14 1.00 -1.03
N LEU A 114 9.78 0.62 0.19
CA LEU A 114 9.69 -0.80 0.56
C LEU A 114 8.65 -1.53 -0.31
N MET A 115 7.45 -0.98 -0.45
CA MET A 115 6.32 -1.65 -1.14
C MET A 115 6.54 -1.85 -2.64
N TYR A 116 7.19 -0.90 -3.30
CA TYR A 116 7.23 -0.84 -4.77
C TYR A 116 8.63 -0.91 -5.39
N GLU A 117 9.68 -0.59 -4.64
CA GLU A 117 11.04 -0.50 -5.18
C GLU A 117 11.99 -1.54 -4.61
N SER A 118 11.67 -2.14 -3.44
CA SER A 118 12.55 -3.12 -2.82
C SER A 118 12.51 -4.47 -3.53
N GLU A 119 13.68 -5.01 -3.84
CA GLU A 119 13.85 -6.36 -4.35
C GLU A 119 13.26 -7.43 -3.43
N LEU A 120 13.21 -7.16 -2.12
CA LEU A 120 12.76 -8.11 -1.10
C LEU A 120 11.27 -8.44 -1.19
N VAL A 121 10.48 -7.53 -1.78
CA VAL A 121 9.01 -7.65 -1.89
C VAL A 121 8.53 -7.82 -3.33
N ARG A 122 9.43 -8.15 -4.26
CA ARG A 122 9.02 -8.48 -5.64
C ARG A 122 8.04 -9.66 -5.66
N PRO A 123 7.05 -9.66 -6.57
CA PRO A 123 6.04 -10.73 -6.64
C PRO A 123 6.64 -12.15 -6.72
N GLN A 124 7.75 -12.31 -7.44
CA GLN A 124 8.43 -13.60 -7.58
C GLN A 124 9.07 -14.09 -6.26
N LEU A 125 9.42 -13.18 -5.37
CA LEU A 125 10.07 -13.47 -4.09
C LEU A 125 9.10 -13.43 -2.91
N ALA A 126 8.00 -12.71 -3.05
CA ALA A 126 6.99 -12.51 -2.01
C ALA A 126 5.57 -12.72 -2.59
N PRO A 127 5.23 -13.96 -3.03
CA PRO A 127 3.94 -14.24 -3.64
C PRO A 127 2.75 -13.95 -2.71
N GLU A 128 2.96 -13.92 -1.42
CA GLU A 128 1.98 -13.53 -0.41
C GLU A 128 1.51 -12.06 -0.54
N LEU A 129 2.29 -11.20 -1.21
CA LEU A 129 1.93 -9.80 -1.49
C LEU A 129 1.13 -9.64 -2.79
N ALA A 130 1.09 -10.65 -3.64
CA ALA A 130 0.48 -10.55 -4.97
C ALA A 130 -0.98 -10.08 -4.92
N PRO A 131 -1.86 -10.57 -4.03
CA PRO A 131 -3.23 -10.09 -3.94
C PRO A 131 -3.32 -8.58 -3.69
N GLU A 132 -2.52 -8.08 -2.76
CA GLU A 132 -2.51 -6.66 -2.39
C GLU A 132 -1.91 -5.78 -3.51
N GLN A 133 -0.87 -6.27 -4.17
CA GLN A 133 -0.26 -5.59 -5.31
C GLN A 133 -1.20 -5.46 -6.51
N GLU A 134 -2.12 -6.42 -6.66
CA GLU A 134 -3.09 -6.43 -7.75
C GLU A 134 -4.30 -5.52 -7.51
N VAL A 135 -4.67 -5.20 -6.27
CA VAL A 135 -5.91 -4.48 -5.95
C VAL A 135 -6.06 -3.20 -6.77
N GLY A 136 -5.08 -2.32 -6.75
CA GLY A 136 -5.11 -1.05 -7.47
C GLY A 136 -5.18 -1.23 -8.98
N PHE A 137 -4.42 -2.19 -9.51
CA PHE A 137 -4.42 -2.51 -10.94
C PHE A 137 -5.75 -3.09 -11.41
N GLN A 138 -6.35 -3.99 -10.65
CA GLN A 138 -7.65 -4.58 -10.99
C GLN A 138 -8.78 -3.54 -10.93
N MET A 139 -8.71 -2.60 -9.99
CA MET A 139 -9.64 -1.47 -9.94
C MET A 139 -9.55 -0.62 -11.20
N LEU A 140 -8.35 -0.19 -11.58
CA LEU A 140 -8.11 0.59 -12.80
C LEU A 140 -8.60 -0.19 -14.04
N ARG A 141 -8.24 -1.45 -14.15
CA ARG A 141 -8.65 -2.33 -15.25
C ARG A 141 -10.17 -2.40 -15.39
N ARG A 142 -10.87 -2.59 -14.29
CA ARG A 142 -12.34 -2.67 -14.26
C ARG A 142 -12.97 -1.37 -14.75
N GLU A 143 -12.53 -0.23 -14.23
CA GLU A 143 -13.14 1.06 -14.60
C GLU A 143 -12.82 1.47 -16.04
N VAL A 144 -11.59 1.26 -16.50
CA VAL A 144 -11.24 1.50 -17.91
C VAL A 144 -12.06 0.57 -18.83
N SER A 145 -12.17 -0.72 -18.50
CA SER A 145 -12.95 -1.65 -19.33
C SER A 145 -14.42 -1.28 -19.38
N ARG A 146 -14.97 -0.73 -18.30
CA ARG A 146 -16.37 -0.26 -18.28
C ARG A 146 -16.57 0.99 -19.15
N ALA A 147 -15.68 1.97 -19.04
CA ALA A 147 -15.77 3.21 -19.80
C ALA A 147 -15.49 3.01 -21.30
N THR A 148 -14.63 2.05 -21.66
CA THR A 148 -14.12 1.84 -23.02
C THR A 148 -14.55 0.50 -23.63
N GLY A 149 -15.76 0.03 -23.29
CA GLY A 149 -16.28 -1.27 -23.75
C GLY A 149 -16.37 -1.43 -25.27
N HIS A 150 -16.41 -0.33 -26.02
CA HIS A 150 -16.42 -0.29 -27.48
C HIS A 150 -15.04 -0.51 -28.12
N LEU A 151 -13.95 -0.44 -27.33
CA LEU A 151 -12.59 -0.60 -27.84
C LEU A 151 -12.17 -2.08 -27.84
N SER A 152 -11.18 -2.39 -28.68
CA SER A 152 -10.53 -3.69 -28.67
C SER A 152 -9.79 -3.93 -27.33
N GLU A 153 -9.55 -5.19 -27.00
CA GLU A 153 -8.80 -5.56 -25.78
C GLU A 153 -7.37 -4.96 -25.79
N ARG A 154 -6.73 -4.91 -26.96
CA ARG A 154 -5.40 -4.31 -27.09
C ARG A 154 -5.42 -2.82 -26.78
N GLU A 155 -6.39 -2.09 -27.27
CA GLU A 155 -6.54 -0.65 -27.02
C GLU A 155 -6.83 -0.37 -25.55
N ARG A 156 -7.71 -1.15 -24.92
CA ARG A 156 -7.96 -1.06 -23.47
C ARG A 156 -6.68 -1.32 -22.67
N SER A 157 -5.94 -2.37 -23.00
CA SER A 157 -4.68 -2.71 -22.33
C SER A 157 -3.65 -1.59 -22.45
N LEU A 158 -3.55 -0.97 -23.62
CA LEU A 158 -2.66 0.17 -23.84
C LEU A 158 -3.06 1.37 -22.97
N ARG A 159 -4.34 1.71 -22.90
CA ARG A 159 -4.85 2.80 -22.05
C ARG A 159 -4.57 2.53 -20.56
N ILE A 160 -4.85 1.31 -20.08
CA ILE A 160 -4.55 0.90 -18.71
C ILE A 160 -3.06 1.08 -18.40
N ALA A 161 -2.19 0.55 -19.28
CA ALA A 161 -0.75 0.67 -19.10
C ALA A 161 -0.28 2.13 -19.10
N THR A 162 -0.85 2.97 -19.98
CA THR A 162 -0.49 4.39 -20.07
C THR A 162 -0.94 5.15 -18.81
N ILE A 163 -2.19 4.96 -18.36
CA ILE A 163 -2.71 5.59 -17.14
C ILE A 163 -1.84 5.17 -15.94
N TRP A 164 -1.63 3.86 -15.78
CA TRP A 164 -0.82 3.36 -14.68
C TRP A 164 0.61 3.89 -14.70
N SER A 165 1.25 3.90 -15.88
CA SER A 165 2.62 4.43 -16.01
C SER A 165 2.71 5.91 -15.67
N ALA A 166 1.72 6.72 -16.06
CA ALA A 166 1.69 8.14 -15.71
C ALA A 166 1.54 8.35 -14.19
N ILE A 167 0.60 7.65 -13.57
CA ILE A 167 0.33 7.77 -12.13
C ILE A 167 1.51 7.25 -11.30
N PHE A 168 1.97 6.04 -11.59
CA PHE A 168 3.08 5.42 -10.87
C PHE A 168 4.38 6.21 -11.09
N GLY A 169 4.67 6.61 -12.33
CA GLY A 169 5.85 7.39 -12.66
C GLY A 169 5.86 8.75 -11.94
N PHE A 170 4.73 9.43 -11.88
CA PHE A 170 4.61 10.69 -11.15
C PHE A 170 4.80 10.49 -9.64
N ALA A 171 4.15 9.48 -9.05
CA ALA A 171 4.32 9.13 -7.64
C ALA A 171 5.77 8.81 -7.29
N LEU A 172 6.45 8.01 -8.12
CA LEU A 172 7.85 7.65 -7.94
C LEU A 172 8.78 8.86 -8.03
N GLN A 173 8.60 9.71 -9.03
CA GLN A 173 9.40 10.92 -9.22
C GLN A 173 9.20 11.91 -8.06
N THR A 174 7.97 12.06 -7.57
CA THR A 174 7.66 12.88 -6.39
C THR A 174 8.32 12.31 -5.14
N ASN A 175 8.18 11.01 -4.91
CA ASN A 175 8.78 10.31 -3.78
C ASN A 175 10.31 10.48 -3.72
N ARG A 176 10.97 10.39 -4.87
CA ARG A 176 12.42 10.55 -4.98
C ARG A 176 12.89 11.99 -5.14
N ALA A 177 11.99 12.95 -5.03
CA ALA A 177 12.26 14.38 -5.25
C ALA A 177 12.89 14.69 -6.62
N MET A 178 12.72 13.81 -7.61
CA MET A 178 13.32 13.98 -8.95
C MET A 178 12.72 15.19 -9.69
N LEU A 179 11.45 15.52 -9.47
CA LEU A 179 10.79 16.67 -10.09
C LEU A 179 11.34 18.02 -9.58
N ARG A 180 12.03 18.04 -8.43
CA ARG A 180 12.68 19.25 -7.93
C ARG A 180 13.89 19.70 -8.78
N ALA A 181 14.46 18.79 -9.54
CA ALA A 181 15.55 19.11 -10.47
C ALA A 181 15.05 19.84 -11.73
N HIS A 182 13.75 19.84 -11.99
CA HIS A 182 13.11 20.53 -13.10
C HIS A 182 12.13 21.54 -12.55
N PRO A 183 12.28 22.82 -12.88
CA PRO A 183 11.38 23.85 -12.40
C PRO A 183 9.99 23.71 -13.05
N LEU A 184 9.14 22.92 -12.43
CA LEU A 184 7.73 22.82 -12.80
C LEU A 184 6.96 23.83 -11.95
N GLU A 185 6.17 24.64 -12.60
CA GLU A 185 5.20 25.53 -11.98
C GLU A 185 3.80 25.12 -12.48
N PRO A 186 2.86 24.83 -11.61
CA PRO A 186 2.92 24.80 -10.14
C PRO A 186 3.77 23.66 -9.56
N MET A 187 3.94 23.65 -8.22
CA MET A 187 4.70 22.62 -7.50
C MET A 187 4.09 21.23 -7.65
N PRO A 188 4.90 20.13 -7.52
CA PRO A 188 4.41 18.76 -7.75
C PRO A 188 3.12 18.37 -7.00
N ASP A 189 2.97 18.83 -5.74
CA ASP A 189 1.78 18.53 -4.94
C ASP A 189 0.50 19.15 -5.54
N GLU A 190 0.61 20.30 -6.18
CA GLU A 190 -0.49 21.01 -6.88
C GLU A 190 -0.76 20.36 -8.23
N LEU A 191 0.26 19.74 -8.85
CA LEU A 191 0.13 19.04 -10.12
C LEU A 191 -0.57 17.69 -10.00
N ALA A 192 -0.55 17.04 -8.84
CA ALA A 192 -1.09 15.69 -8.68
C ALA A 192 -2.55 15.55 -9.16
N PRO A 193 -3.50 16.44 -8.81
CA PRO A 193 -4.86 16.35 -9.32
C PRO A 193 -4.94 16.51 -10.84
N GLU A 194 -4.11 17.39 -11.42
CA GLU A 194 -4.12 17.63 -12.86
C GLU A 194 -3.52 16.46 -13.64
N ILE A 195 -2.46 15.82 -13.13
CA ILE A 195 -1.89 14.60 -13.68
C ILE A 195 -2.94 13.49 -13.72
N VAL A 196 -3.68 13.29 -12.62
CA VAL A 196 -4.76 12.29 -12.58
C VAL A 196 -5.84 12.63 -13.61
N ARG A 197 -6.30 13.89 -13.70
CA ARG A 197 -7.30 14.30 -14.69
C ARG A 197 -6.81 14.08 -16.14
N GLN A 198 -5.57 14.43 -16.42
CA GLN A 198 -4.99 14.21 -17.76
C GLN A 198 -4.89 12.71 -18.09
N ALA A 199 -4.45 11.88 -17.14
CA ALA A 199 -4.39 10.44 -17.33
C ALA A 199 -5.78 9.84 -17.59
N LEU A 200 -6.80 10.29 -16.85
CA LEU A 200 -8.18 9.80 -17.00
C LEU A 200 -8.85 10.25 -18.30
N ARG A 201 -8.40 11.31 -18.97
CA ARG A 201 -8.88 11.68 -20.33
C ARG A 201 -8.65 10.56 -21.34
N LEU A 202 -7.72 9.66 -21.10
CA LEU A 202 -7.51 8.47 -21.94
C LEU A 202 -8.67 7.47 -21.84
N MET A 203 -9.61 7.64 -20.90
CA MET A 203 -10.82 6.83 -20.82
C MET A 203 -11.93 7.30 -21.76
N ALA A 204 -11.88 8.56 -22.21
CA ALA A 204 -12.77 9.11 -23.21
C ALA A 204 -12.25 8.75 -24.62
#